data_b6c879ee2d4f6674fe814c81faedaf56
#
_entry.id   b6c879ee2d4f6674fe814c81faedaf56
#
_cell.length_a   1.000
_cell.length_b   1.000
_cell.length_c   1.000
_cell.angle_alpha   90.00
_cell.angle_beta   90.00
_cell.angle_gamma   90.00
#
_symmetry.space_group_name_H-M   'P 1'
#
loop_
_entity.id
_entity.type
_entity.pdbx_description
1 polymer ?
#
loop_
_entity_poly.entity_id
_entity_poly.type
_entity_poly.pdbx_seq_one_letter_code
_entity_poly.pdbx_strand_id
1 'polypeptide(L)'
;MGCRRVLSLWFPRLAAERALRLERGLTDRPLAIVRRAGNLQTLCSLSRAAEAKGVHRGRGLQDARAICPDLLTRAEDPRGQAAFLAAVRRWAGKFSPWVAEEGAAGLLLDLTGCAHLFGGEAALARQAEQECAAQGLTVQLGLADTAGAAWALARFA
;
A
#
# COMPACT_ATOMS: atom_id res chain seq x y z
N MET A 1 -16.57 24.55 16.18
CA MET A 1 -16.83 23.46 15.23
C MET A 1 -15.53 23.03 14.59
N GLY A 2 -15.20 21.78 14.72
CA GLY A 2 -14.01 21.25 14.07
C GLY A 2 -14.23 21.09 12.58
N CYS A 3 -13.25 21.50 11.76
CA CYS A 3 -13.25 21.17 10.35
C CYS A 3 -13.04 19.67 10.20
N ARG A 4 -13.73 19.06 9.23
CA ARG A 4 -13.50 17.67 8.90
C ARG A 4 -12.06 17.48 8.42
N ARG A 5 -11.41 16.46 8.92
CA ARG A 5 -10.04 16.08 8.48
C ARG A 5 -10.03 14.62 8.12
N VAL A 6 -9.54 14.33 6.92
CA VAL A 6 -9.50 12.97 6.38
C VAL A 6 -8.05 12.63 6.05
N LEU A 7 -7.62 11.45 6.50
CA LEU A 7 -6.32 10.87 6.16
C LEU A 7 -6.53 9.73 5.17
N SER A 8 -5.86 9.80 4.03
CA SER A 8 -5.81 8.72 3.07
C SER A 8 -4.46 8.00 3.22
N LEU A 9 -4.51 6.69 3.35
CA LEU A 9 -3.33 5.83 3.33
C LEU A 9 -3.40 5.00 2.06
N TRP A 10 -2.37 5.11 1.23
CA TRP A 10 -2.26 4.32 0.02
C TRP A 10 -1.03 3.43 0.10
N PHE A 11 -1.22 2.14 -0.17
CA PHE A 11 -0.16 1.12 -0.13
C PHE A 11 0.17 0.68 -1.55
N PRO A 12 1.07 1.40 -2.25
CA PRO A 12 1.29 1.16 -3.68
C PRO A 12 1.91 -0.19 -4.01
N ARG A 13 2.48 -0.88 -3.03
CA ARG A 13 3.11 -2.19 -3.21
C ARG A 13 2.49 -3.26 -2.32
N LEU A 14 1.22 -3.11 -1.96
CA LEU A 14 0.59 -3.95 -0.94
C LEU A 14 0.70 -5.44 -1.25
N ALA A 15 0.34 -5.85 -2.47
CA ALA A 15 0.34 -7.26 -2.84
C ALA A 15 1.75 -7.85 -2.85
N ALA A 16 2.72 -7.12 -3.43
CA ALA A 16 4.11 -7.58 -3.48
C ALA A 16 4.73 -7.63 -2.09
N GLU A 17 4.50 -6.62 -1.26
CA GLU A 17 5.05 -6.58 0.10
C GLU A 17 4.40 -7.62 1.00
N ARG A 18 3.12 -7.92 0.78
CA ARG A 18 2.47 -9.03 1.47
C ARG A 18 3.15 -10.35 1.13
N ALA A 19 3.42 -10.59 -0.16
CA ALA A 19 4.09 -11.82 -0.60
C ALA A 19 5.48 -11.97 0.02
N LEU A 20 6.24 -10.88 0.11
CA LEU A 20 7.55 -10.88 0.77
C LEU A 20 7.45 -11.21 2.26
N ARG A 21 6.39 -10.78 2.93
CA ARG A 21 6.16 -11.11 4.35
C ARG A 21 5.89 -12.60 4.57
N LEU A 22 5.21 -13.24 3.61
CA LEU A 22 4.82 -14.65 3.74
C LEU A 22 6.00 -15.59 3.53
N GLU A 23 7.05 -15.15 2.86
CA GLU A 23 8.20 -15.98 2.55
C GLU A 23 9.46 -15.39 3.15
N ARG A 24 10.12 -16.16 4.02
CA ARG A 24 11.35 -15.71 4.68
C ARG A 24 12.50 -15.68 3.67
N GLY A 25 13.38 -14.70 3.84
CA GLY A 25 14.60 -14.58 3.04
C GLY A 25 14.42 -13.87 1.71
N LEU A 26 13.23 -13.37 1.40
CA LEU A 26 12.96 -12.66 0.14
C LEU A 26 12.88 -11.14 0.26
N THR A 27 13.12 -10.57 1.43
CA THR A 27 12.84 -9.16 1.74
C THR A 27 13.44 -8.17 0.73
N ASP A 28 14.65 -8.42 0.24
CA ASP A 28 15.35 -7.51 -0.69
C ASP A 28 15.36 -8.03 -2.12
N ARG A 29 14.58 -9.06 -2.41
CA ARG A 29 14.54 -9.66 -3.73
C ARG A 29 13.55 -8.91 -4.63
N PRO A 30 13.88 -8.78 -5.92
CA PRO A 30 12.92 -8.27 -6.90
C PRO A 30 11.78 -9.27 -7.07
N LEU A 31 10.56 -8.85 -6.76
CA LEU A 31 9.37 -9.70 -6.81
C LEU A 31 8.22 -8.95 -7.47
N ALA A 32 7.47 -9.65 -8.29
CA ALA A 32 6.27 -9.13 -8.94
C ALA A 32 5.10 -10.07 -8.70
N ILE A 33 3.92 -9.47 -8.57
CA ILE A 33 2.65 -10.19 -8.56
C ILE A 33 2.10 -10.16 -9.98
N VAL A 34 1.73 -11.32 -10.48
CA VAL A 34 1.31 -11.51 -11.87
C VAL A 34 -0.19 -11.76 -11.93
N ARG A 35 -0.86 -11.00 -12.78
CA ARG A 35 -2.27 -11.20 -13.13
C ARG A 35 -2.34 -11.87 -14.50
N ARG A 36 -3.11 -12.93 -14.58
CA ARG A 36 -3.32 -13.65 -15.83
C ARG A 36 -4.71 -13.33 -16.39
N ALA A 37 -4.75 -12.89 -17.64
CA ALA A 37 -6.00 -12.67 -18.36
C ALA A 37 -5.84 -13.32 -19.73
N GLY A 38 -6.49 -14.47 -19.95
CA GLY A 38 -6.30 -15.26 -21.16
C GLY A 38 -4.85 -15.75 -21.25
N ASN A 39 -4.19 -15.44 -22.36
CA ASN A 39 -2.78 -15.77 -22.59
C ASN A 39 -1.82 -14.67 -22.14
N LEU A 40 -2.35 -13.57 -21.60
CA LEU A 40 -1.54 -12.42 -21.22
C LEU A 40 -1.24 -12.48 -19.72
N GLN A 41 0.03 -12.31 -19.37
CA GLN A 41 0.48 -12.21 -17.98
C GLN A 41 1.07 -10.83 -17.78
N THR A 42 0.44 -10.03 -16.92
CA THR A 42 0.87 -8.66 -16.63
C THR A 42 1.22 -8.50 -15.15
N LEU A 43 2.10 -7.56 -14.87
CA LEU A 43 2.52 -7.27 -13.51
C LEU A 43 1.55 -6.28 -12.88
N CYS A 44 0.90 -6.68 -11.78
CA CYS A 44 -0.06 -5.83 -11.09
C CYS A 44 0.48 -5.23 -9.79
N SER A 45 1.58 -5.75 -9.25
CA SER A 45 2.25 -5.20 -8.08
C SER A 45 3.73 -5.55 -8.12
N LEU A 46 4.58 -4.66 -7.62
CA LEU A 46 6.02 -4.82 -7.66
C LEU A 46 6.63 -4.51 -6.30
N SER A 47 7.67 -5.25 -5.92
CA SER A 47 8.49 -4.89 -4.77
C SER A 47 9.34 -3.66 -5.10
N ARG A 48 9.84 -3.00 -4.07
CA ARG A 48 10.75 -1.86 -4.24
C ARG A 48 11.99 -2.26 -5.03
N ALA A 49 12.53 -3.45 -4.75
CA ALA A 49 13.71 -3.96 -5.47
C ALA A 49 13.44 -4.17 -6.96
N ALA A 50 12.24 -4.63 -7.34
CA ALA A 50 11.86 -4.79 -8.74
C ALA A 50 11.75 -3.44 -9.45
N GLU A 51 11.14 -2.45 -8.82
CA GLU A 51 11.06 -1.10 -9.37
C GLU A 51 12.44 -0.47 -9.54
N ALA A 52 13.34 -0.70 -8.59
CA ALA A 52 14.72 -0.21 -8.67
C ALA A 52 15.50 -0.80 -9.84
N LYS A 53 15.12 -1.97 -10.32
CA LYS A 53 15.69 -2.60 -11.50
C LYS A 53 15.09 -2.13 -12.82
N GLY A 54 14.12 -1.21 -12.76
CA GLY A 54 13.49 -0.65 -13.95
C GLY A 54 12.24 -1.37 -14.41
N VAL A 55 11.71 -2.29 -13.60
CA VAL A 55 10.47 -2.99 -13.92
C VAL A 55 9.29 -2.08 -13.59
N HIS A 56 8.28 -2.05 -14.44
CA HIS A 56 7.10 -1.20 -14.27
C HIS A 56 5.81 -2.01 -14.21
N ARG A 57 4.89 -1.53 -13.41
CA ARG A 57 3.54 -2.10 -13.30
C ARG A 57 2.81 -1.99 -14.63
N GLY A 58 2.02 -3.00 -14.99
CA GLY A 58 1.31 -3.06 -16.26
C GLY A 58 2.11 -3.68 -17.41
N ARG A 59 3.42 -3.90 -17.23
CA ARG A 59 4.27 -4.57 -18.21
C ARG A 59 3.92 -6.05 -18.30
N GLY A 60 4.15 -6.64 -19.46
CA GLY A 60 4.11 -8.08 -19.65
C GLY A 60 5.26 -8.77 -18.93
N LEU A 61 5.02 -10.00 -18.49
CA LEU A 61 6.01 -10.75 -17.72
C LEU A 61 7.30 -10.97 -18.50
N GLN A 62 7.21 -11.29 -19.82
CA GLN A 62 8.40 -11.52 -20.64
C GLN A 62 9.27 -10.27 -20.74
N ASP A 63 8.67 -9.12 -20.97
CA ASP A 63 9.40 -7.86 -21.03
C ASP A 63 10.08 -7.55 -19.69
N ALA A 64 9.39 -7.80 -18.59
CA ALA A 64 9.93 -7.60 -17.26
C ALA A 64 11.15 -8.50 -17.00
N ARG A 65 11.09 -9.75 -17.42
CA ARG A 65 12.21 -10.68 -17.25
C ARG A 65 13.41 -10.35 -18.13
N ALA A 66 13.18 -9.69 -19.26
CA ALA A 66 14.28 -9.17 -20.08
C ALA A 66 15.05 -8.06 -19.36
N ILE A 67 14.32 -7.23 -18.59
CA ILE A 67 14.93 -6.15 -17.80
C ILE A 67 15.55 -6.69 -16.50
N CYS A 68 14.88 -7.63 -15.85
CA CYS A 68 15.27 -8.20 -14.55
C CYS A 68 15.20 -9.73 -14.62
N PRO A 69 16.30 -10.41 -15.07
CA PRO A 69 16.26 -11.85 -15.24
C PRO A 69 16.03 -12.65 -13.96
N ASP A 70 16.40 -12.10 -12.81
CA ASP A 70 16.23 -12.73 -11.50
C ASP A 70 14.90 -12.36 -10.82
N LEU A 71 13.95 -11.79 -11.57
CA LEU A 71 12.64 -11.41 -11.04
C LEU A 71 11.88 -12.65 -10.55
N LEU A 72 11.54 -12.64 -9.28
CA LEU A 72 10.63 -13.63 -8.70
C LEU A 72 9.19 -13.24 -8.99
N THR A 73 8.34 -14.22 -9.21
CA THR A 73 6.94 -13.98 -9.50
C THR A 73 6.02 -14.80 -8.61
N ARG A 74 4.88 -14.23 -8.26
CA ARG A 74 3.83 -14.91 -7.52
C ARG A 74 2.49 -14.57 -8.18
N ALA A 75 1.57 -15.51 -8.20
CA ALA A 75 0.24 -15.28 -8.75
C ALA A 75 -0.53 -14.29 -7.86
N GLU A 76 -1.37 -13.48 -8.48
CA GLU A 76 -2.31 -12.62 -7.77
C GLU A 76 -3.22 -13.46 -6.86
N ASP A 77 -3.41 -13.01 -5.62
CA ASP A 77 -4.28 -13.64 -4.64
C ASP A 77 -5.24 -12.59 -4.07
N PRO A 78 -6.34 -12.29 -4.78
CA PRO A 78 -7.27 -11.24 -4.35
C PRO A 78 -7.88 -11.47 -2.97
N ARG A 79 -8.19 -12.72 -2.62
CA ARG A 79 -8.74 -13.05 -1.30
C ARG A 79 -7.73 -12.80 -0.19
N GLY A 80 -6.50 -13.24 -0.39
CA GLY A 80 -5.43 -13.03 0.58
C GLY A 80 -5.10 -11.54 0.72
N GLN A 81 -5.09 -10.82 -0.38
CA GLN A 81 -4.87 -9.37 -0.34
C GLN A 81 -5.99 -8.65 0.41
N ALA A 82 -7.24 -9.02 0.17
CA ALA A 82 -8.39 -8.44 0.87
C ALA A 82 -8.33 -8.71 2.38
N ALA A 83 -7.97 -9.93 2.77
CA ALA A 83 -7.80 -10.30 4.17
C ALA A 83 -6.66 -9.50 4.83
N PHE A 84 -5.58 -9.28 4.09
CA PHE A 84 -4.46 -8.48 4.58
C PHE A 84 -4.85 -7.02 4.75
N LEU A 85 -5.57 -6.44 3.78
CA LEU A 85 -6.06 -5.07 3.90
C LEU A 85 -7.02 -4.92 5.08
N ALA A 86 -7.87 -5.91 5.33
CA ALA A 86 -8.74 -5.92 6.51
C ALA A 86 -7.93 -5.91 7.82
N ALA A 87 -6.81 -6.63 7.87
CA ALA A 87 -5.92 -6.62 9.02
C ALA A 87 -5.26 -5.24 9.19
N VAL A 88 -4.83 -4.62 8.10
CA VAL A 88 -4.25 -3.27 8.12
C VAL A 88 -5.31 -2.26 8.58
N ARG A 89 -6.56 -2.42 8.14
CA ARG A 89 -7.66 -1.58 8.60
C ARG A 89 -7.85 -1.68 10.12
N ARG A 90 -7.78 -2.88 10.69
CA ARG A 90 -7.87 -3.07 12.14
C ARG A 90 -6.73 -2.37 12.87
N TRP A 91 -5.52 -2.45 12.32
CA TRP A 91 -4.38 -1.71 12.85
C TRP A 91 -4.66 -0.20 12.84
N ALA A 92 -5.20 0.33 11.75
CA ALA A 92 -5.49 1.75 11.60
C ALA A 92 -6.56 2.24 12.59
N GLY A 93 -7.39 1.32 13.12
CA GLY A 93 -8.40 1.62 14.12
C GLY A 93 -7.86 2.25 15.40
N LYS A 94 -6.57 2.12 15.68
CA LYS A 94 -5.93 2.80 16.81
C LYS A 94 -5.85 4.31 16.64
N PHE A 95 -5.87 4.80 15.39
CA PHE A 95 -5.78 6.23 15.07
C PHE A 95 -7.14 6.91 14.99
N SER A 96 -8.16 6.16 14.61
CA SER A 96 -9.52 6.71 14.43
C SER A 96 -10.54 5.59 14.57
N PRO A 97 -11.73 5.88 15.18
CA PRO A 97 -12.84 4.93 15.18
C PRO A 97 -13.49 4.79 13.80
N TRP A 98 -13.19 5.69 12.88
CA TRP A 98 -13.80 5.72 11.55
C TRP A 98 -12.74 5.42 10.50
N VAL A 99 -12.65 4.14 10.11
CA VAL A 99 -11.72 3.66 9.09
C VAL A 99 -12.51 2.90 8.05
N ALA A 100 -12.32 3.25 6.79
CA ALA A 100 -12.93 2.57 5.65
C ALA A 100 -11.86 2.11 4.67
N GLU A 101 -12.08 0.97 4.04
CA GLU A 101 -11.24 0.54 2.91
C GLU A 101 -11.60 1.36 1.68
N GLU A 102 -10.56 1.73 0.93
CA GLU A 102 -10.69 2.46 -0.32
C GLU A 102 -9.94 1.69 -1.39
N GLY A 103 -10.69 1.10 -2.33
CA GLY A 103 -10.10 0.22 -3.34
C GLY A 103 -9.47 -1.01 -2.70
N ALA A 104 -8.54 -1.63 -3.42
CA ALA A 104 -7.87 -2.86 -2.99
C ALA A 104 -6.62 -2.62 -2.14
N ALA A 105 -6.14 -1.39 -2.06
CA ALA A 105 -4.85 -1.07 -1.42
C ALA A 105 -4.85 0.28 -0.70
N GLY A 106 -6.00 0.72 -0.22
CA GLY A 106 -6.09 2.01 0.46
C GLY A 106 -7.03 2.00 1.66
N LEU A 107 -6.83 2.98 2.53
CA LEU A 107 -7.69 3.25 3.69
C LEU A 107 -8.00 4.73 3.76
N LEU A 108 -9.20 5.05 4.24
CA LEU A 108 -9.58 6.41 4.60
C LEU A 108 -9.93 6.45 6.08
N LEU A 109 -9.36 7.40 6.79
CA LEU A 109 -9.61 7.61 8.21
C LEU A 109 -10.19 9.00 8.42
N ASP A 110 -11.22 9.09 9.24
CA ASP A 110 -11.74 10.38 9.69
C ASP A 110 -10.99 10.75 10.97
N LEU A 111 -10.13 11.76 10.89
CA LEU A 111 -9.32 12.21 12.02
C LEU A 111 -9.97 13.36 12.80
N THR A 112 -11.18 13.76 12.46
CA THR A 112 -11.87 14.86 13.13
C THR A 112 -11.94 14.58 14.62
N GLY A 113 -11.29 15.44 15.41
CA GLY A 113 -11.26 15.32 16.87
C GLY A 113 -10.32 14.23 17.42
N CYS A 114 -9.52 13.57 16.59
CA CYS A 114 -8.65 12.45 17.01
C CYS A 114 -7.18 12.80 17.08
N ALA A 115 -6.70 13.70 16.22
CA ALA A 115 -5.26 13.91 16.02
C ALA A 115 -4.54 14.37 17.29
N HIS A 116 -5.20 15.10 18.17
CA HIS A 116 -4.59 15.61 19.41
C HIS A 116 -4.13 14.48 20.36
N LEU A 117 -4.76 13.29 20.26
CA LEU A 117 -4.38 12.12 21.07
C LEU A 117 -2.99 11.62 20.72
N PHE A 118 -2.47 12.00 19.57
CA PHE A 118 -1.17 11.55 19.04
C PHE A 118 -0.14 12.71 18.99
N GLY A 119 -0.49 13.87 19.50
CA GLY A 119 0.35 15.06 19.44
C GLY A 119 0.17 15.90 18.19
N GLY A 120 -0.96 15.75 17.48
CA GLY A 120 -1.30 16.51 16.28
C GLY A 120 -1.24 15.65 15.02
N GLU A 121 -1.68 16.23 13.91
CA GLU A 121 -1.77 15.53 12.62
C GLU A 121 -0.41 15.05 12.10
N ALA A 122 0.60 15.89 12.19
CA ALA A 122 1.95 15.53 11.72
C ALA A 122 2.55 14.38 12.54
N ALA A 123 2.34 14.38 13.85
CA ALA A 123 2.83 13.31 14.72
C ALA A 123 2.10 12.00 14.45
N LEU A 124 0.78 12.05 14.25
CA LEU A 124 -0.01 10.88 13.90
C LEU A 124 0.44 10.29 12.57
N ALA A 125 0.62 11.14 11.56
CA ALA A 125 1.08 10.71 10.23
C ALA A 125 2.46 10.04 10.31
N ARG A 126 3.40 10.62 11.06
CA ARG A 126 4.73 10.02 11.26
C ARG A 126 4.63 8.66 11.94
N GLN A 127 3.79 8.53 12.95
CA GLN A 127 3.63 7.26 13.66
C GLN A 127 3.07 6.20 12.72
N ALA A 128 2.06 6.54 11.92
CA ALA A 128 1.49 5.62 10.95
C ALA A 128 2.54 5.15 9.95
N GLU A 129 3.33 6.07 9.42
CA GLU A 129 4.39 5.78 8.46
C GLU A 129 5.47 4.89 9.07
N GLN A 130 5.92 5.20 10.28
CA GLN A 130 6.94 4.42 10.98
C GLN A 130 6.46 3.00 11.27
N GLU A 131 5.23 2.83 11.72
CA GLU A 131 4.66 1.51 12.00
C GLU A 131 4.50 0.68 10.73
N CYS A 132 4.08 1.30 9.63
CA CYS A 132 4.02 0.62 8.33
C CYS A 132 5.41 0.17 7.89
N ALA A 133 6.40 1.05 7.97
CA ALA A 133 7.77 0.72 7.59
C ALA A 133 8.32 -0.44 8.40
N ALA A 134 8.04 -0.46 9.72
CA ALA A 134 8.44 -1.56 10.60
C ALA A 134 7.83 -2.90 10.20
N GLN A 135 6.67 -2.87 9.53
CA GLN A 135 5.99 -4.07 9.03
C GLN A 135 6.35 -4.39 7.57
N GLY A 136 7.29 -3.66 6.98
CA GLY A 136 7.68 -3.86 5.59
C GLY A 136 6.69 -3.31 4.57
N LEU A 137 5.83 -2.37 4.98
CA LEU A 137 4.82 -1.77 4.12
C LEU A 137 5.21 -0.37 3.72
N THR A 138 5.22 -0.11 2.41
CA THR A 138 5.32 1.23 1.85
C THR A 138 3.95 1.88 1.93
N VAL A 139 3.87 3.09 2.48
CA VAL A 139 2.63 3.85 2.55
C VAL A 139 2.86 5.27 2.07
N GLN A 140 1.90 5.80 1.33
CA GLN A 140 1.84 7.22 0.96
C GLN A 140 0.60 7.81 1.61
N LEU A 141 0.77 8.97 2.23
CA LEU A 141 -0.27 9.60 3.02
C LEU A 141 -0.74 10.89 2.37
N GLY A 142 -2.03 11.15 2.49
CA GLY A 142 -2.62 12.43 2.12
C GLY A 142 -3.59 12.87 3.20
N LEU A 143 -3.49 14.13 3.62
CA LEU A 143 -4.31 14.69 4.68
C LEU A 143 -4.99 15.94 4.17
N ALA A 144 -6.32 16.00 4.24
CA ALA A 144 -7.09 17.11 3.69
C ALA A 144 -8.47 17.19 4.35
N ASP A 145 -9.22 18.21 3.97
CA ASP A 145 -10.56 18.43 4.50
C ASP A 145 -11.63 17.52 3.87
N THR A 146 -11.30 16.91 2.74
CA THR A 146 -12.22 16.00 2.04
C THR A 146 -11.53 14.69 1.68
N ALA A 147 -12.33 13.63 1.55
CA ALA A 147 -11.82 12.33 1.15
C ALA A 147 -11.15 12.37 -0.24
N GLY A 148 -11.75 13.08 -1.19
CA GLY A 148 -11.20 13.20 -2.54
C GLY A 148 -9.85 13.91 -2.58
N ALA A 149 -9.71 15.00 -1.83
CA ALA A 149 -8.45 15.73 -1.74
C ALA A 149 -7.36 14.90 -1.04
N ALA A 150 -7.72 14.22 0.06
CA ALA A 150 -6.79 13.35 0.77
C ALA A 150 -6.32 12.20 -0.13
N TRP A 151 -7.24 11.59 -0.86
CA TRP A 151 -6.95 10.54 -1.82
C TRP A 151 -5.93 11.00 -2.88
N ALA A 152 -6.17 12.19 -3.45
CA ALA A 152 -5.30 12.74 -4.48
C ALA A 152 -3.90 13.06 -3.93
N LEU A 153 -3.83 13.64 -2.73
CA LEU A 153 -2.55 13.94 -2.09
C LEU A 153 -1.73 12.69 -1.82
N ALA A 154 -2.37 11.61 -1.40
CA ALA A 154 -1.69 10.35 -1.13
C ALA A 154 -1.06 9.76 -2.41
N ARG A 155 -1.64 10.02 -3.58
CA ARG A 155 -1.22 9.40 -4.83
C ARG A 155 -0.35 10.29 -5.71
N PHE A 156 -0.54 11.61 -5.66
CA PHE A 156 0.04 12.53 -6.65
C PHE A 156 0.87 13.66 -6.05
N ALA A 157 0.95 13.76 -4.74
CA ALA A 157 1.74 14.82 -4.10
C ALA A 157 3.12 14.34 -3.66
#